data_39387a1a9dbc1b2e700ea9e99c94c815
#
_entry.id   39387a1a9dbc1b2e700ea9e99c94c815
#
_cell.length_a   1.000
_cell.length_b   1.000
_cell.length_c   1.000
_cell.angle_alpha   90.00
_cell.angle_beta   90.00
_cell.angle_gamma   90.00
#
_symmetry.space_group_name_H-M   'P 1'
#
loop_
_entity.id
_entity.type
_entity.pdbx_description
1 polymer ?
#
loop_
_entity_poly.entity_id
_entity_poly.type
_entity_poly.pdbx_seq_one_letter_code
_entity_poly.pdbx_strand_id
1 'polypeptide(L)'
;MTKSVTVREARLGDAHGFVRAYEAAWDASLAPIVGKPLGELASFEARVARFQAAVEQFSANAKGWVAERDDEVVGVAVYARESETTGELRALYVAPDAWGTGAAQALLGAALDAMRENGLEEALLWVGEANARARRFYEREGWSVDGAGRQSTLGPVEVRYRRTLS
;
A
#
# COMPACT_ATOMS: atom_id res chain seq x y z
N MET A 1 1.67 -5.71 27.16
CA MET A 1 2.32 -6.45 26.07
C MET A 1 1.81 -5.94 24.73
N THR A 2 2.70 -5.50 23.89
CA THR A 2 2.35 -5.14 22.51
C THR A 2 2.11 -6.44 21.74
N LYS A 3 0.89 -6.65 21.25
CA LYS A 3 0.60 -7.82 20.45
C LYS A 3 1.28 -7.69 19.08
N SER A 4 1.92 -8.74 18.62
CA SER A 4 2.67 -8.75 17.39
C SER A 4 1.75 -8.72 16.16
N VAL A 5 2.23 -8.06 15.12
CA VAL A 5 1.57 -8.00 13.83
C VAL A 5 2.07 -9.17 12.96
N THR A 6 1.17 -9.86 12.29
CA THR A 6 1.51 -10.90 11.31
C THR A 6 1.05 -10.49 9.92
N VAL A 7 1.83 -10.84 8.89
CA VAL A 7 1.52 -10.51 7.49
C VAL A 7 1.30 -11.80 6.71
N ARG A 8 0.26 -11.81 5.90
CA ARG A 8 -0.07 -12.91 4.99
C ARG A 8 -0.69 -12.39 3.71
N GLU A 9 -0.76 -13.23 2.68
CA GLU A 9 -1.45 -12.86 1.45
C GLU A 9 -2.93 -12.57 1.71
N ALA A 10 -3.45 -11.55 1.03
CA ALA A 10 -4.85 -11.18 1.08
C ALA A 10 -5.70 -12.19 0.29
N ARG A 11 -6.90 -12.45 0.76
CA ARG A 11 -7.85 -13.36 0.16
C ARG A 11 -9.25 -12.75 0.16
N LEU A 12 -10.18 -13.38 -0.53
CA LEU A 12 -11.54 -12.84 -0.74
C LEU A 12 -12.24 -12.47 0.57
N GLY A 13 -12.09 -13.30 1.61
CA GLY A 13 -12.69 -13.04 2.92
C GLY A 13 -12.16 -11.81 3.64
N ASP A 14 -11.08 -11.21 3.17
CA ASP A 14 -10.48 -10.01 3.78
C ASP A 14 -11.11 -8.70 3.30
N ALA A 15 -12.05 -8.75 2.35
CA ALA A 15 -12.53 -7.55 1.66
C ALA A 15 -12.95 -6.41 2.59
N HIS A 16 -13.78 -6.69 3.59
CA HIS A 16 -14.24 -5.65 4.51
C HIS A 16 -13.11 -5.10 5.40
N GLY A 17 -12.29 -6.00 5.95
CA GLY A 17 -11.14 -5.61 6.78
C GLY A 17 -10.11 -4.82 6.00
N PHE A 18 -9.82 -5.26 4.76
CA PHE A 18 -8.90 -4.57 3.85
C PHE A 18 -9.36 -3.14 3.59
N VAL A 19 -10.63 -2.98 3.19
CA VAL A 19 -11.19 -1.66 2.84
C VAL A 19 -11.25 -0.75 4.08
N ARG A 20 -11.60 -1.29 5.24
CA ARG A 20 -11.61 -0.49 6.49
C ARG A 20 -10.23 0.01 6.88
N ALA A 21 -9.22 -0.85 6.84
CA ALA A 21 -7.84 -0.46 7.16
C ALA A 21 -7.31 0.57 6.17
N TYR A 22 -7.58 0.37 4.89
CA TYR A 22 -7.23 1.30 3.82
C TYR A 22 -7.87 2.68 4.08
N GLU A 23 -9.17 2.71 4.35
CA GLU A 23 -9.91 3.95 4.62
C GLU A 23 -9.37 4.68 5.84
N ALA A 24 -9.14 3.98 6.95
CA ALA A 24 -8.61 4.58 8.18
C ALA A 24 -7.24 5.22 7.94
N ALA A 25 -6.36 4.53 7.22
CA ALA A 25 -5.04 5.04 6.89
C ALA A 25 -5.11 6.24 5.94
N TRP A 26 -5.96 6.14 4.91
CA TRP A 26 -6.13 7.21 3.92
C TRP A 26 -6.69 8.47 4.58
N ASP A 27 -7.71 8.33 5.41
CA ASP A 27 -8.34 9.46 6.10
C ASP A 27 -7.37 10.16 7.05
N ALA A 28 -6.48 9.41 7.70
CA ALA A 28 -5.47 9.97 8.59
C ALA A 28 -4.34 10.67 7.84
N SER A 29 -3.97 10.19 6.66
CA SER A 29 -2.76 10.61 5.93
C SER A 29 -3.05 11.55 4.76
N LEU A 30 -4.06 11.24 3.97
CA LEU A 30 -4.33 11.91 2.70
C LEU A 30 -5.53 12.86 2.76
N ALA A 31 -6.54 12.56 3.57
CA ALA A 31 -7.69 13.44 3.69
C ALA A 31 -7.31 14.88 4.07
N PRO A 32 -6.36 15.13 4.99
CA PRO A 32 -5.89 16.49 5.29
C PRO A 32 -5.24 17.19 4.09
N ILE A 33 -4.63 16.43 3.18
CA ILE A 33 -3.97 16.96 1.98
C ILE A 33 -4.97 17.19 0.86
N VAL A 34 -5.86 16.23 0.64
CA VAL A 34 -6.88 16.26 -0.43
C VAL A 34 -8.08 17.13 -0.06
N GLY A 35 -8.36 17.26 1.24
CA GLY A 35 -9.48 18.04 1.74
C GLY A 35 -10.79 17.28 1.87
N LYS A 36 -10.79 15.95 1.66
CA LYS A 36 -11.98 15.09 1.74
C LYS A 36 -11.64 13.72 2.29
N PRO A 37 -12.53 13.10 3.08
CA PRO A 37 -12.36 11.71 3.47
C PRO A 37 -12.62 10.78 2.27
N LEU A 38 -12.05 9.58 2.34
CA LEU A 38 -12.17 8.60 1.25
C LEU A 38 -13.62 8.22 0.94
N GLY A 39 -14.47 8.15 1.97
CA GLY A 39 -15.89 7.82 1.82
C GLY A 39 -16.67 8.78 0.93
N GLU A 40 -16.22 10.03 0.81
CA GLU A 40 -16.85 11.01 -0.09
C GLU A 40 -16.40 10.83 -1.54
N LEU A 41 -15.26 10.16 -1.77
CA LEU A 41 -14.71 9.93 -3.10
C LEU A 41 -15.20 8.63 -3.71
N ALA A 42 -15.45 7.60 -2.88
CA ALA A 42 -15.95 6.30 -3.32
C ALA A 42 -16.67 5.62 -2.16
N SER A 43 -17.83 5.00 -2.43
CA SER A 43 -18.58 4.32 -1.38
C SER A 43 -17.83 3.09 -0.86
N PHE A 44 -18.11 2.72 0.40
CA PHE A 44 -17.49 1.55 1.03
C PHE A 44 -17.81 0.27 0.23
N GLU A 45 -19.07 0.08 -0.15
CA GLU A 45 -19.50 -1.10 -0.90
C GLU A 45 -18.84 -1.19 -2.27
N ALA A 46 -18.69 -0.05 -2.97
CA ALA A 46 -18.00 -0.03 -4.26
C ALA A 46 -16.53 -0.43 -4.13
N ARG A 47 -15.88 0.00 -3.05
CA ARG A 47 -14.47 -0.34 -2.79
C ARG A 47 -14.32 -1.80 -2.38
N VAL A 48 -15.26 -2.35 -1.62
CA VAL A 48 -15.30 -3.78 -1.29
C VAL A 48 -15.43 -4.60 -2.57
N ALA A 49 -16.37 -4.24 -3.45
CA ALA A 49 -16.56 -4.94 -4.72
C ALA A 49 -15.33 -4.88 -5.62
N ARG A 50 -14.65 -3.73 -5.65
CA ARG A 50 -13.40 -3.56 -6.41
C ARG A 50 -12.29 -4.45 -5.87
N PHE A 51 -12.15 -4.54 -4.56
CA PHE A 51 -11.16 -5.43 -3.94
C PHE A 51 -11.46 -6.90 -4.25
N GLN A 52 -12.73 -7.31 -4.15
CA GLN A 52 -13.13 -8.68 -4.46
C GLN A 52 -12.78 -9.05 -5.90
N ALA A 53 -13.06 -8.16 -6.84
CA ALA A 53 -12.69 -8.36 -8.25
C ALA A 53 -11.17 -8.43 -8.43
N ALA A 54 -10.41 -7.61 -7.70
CA ALA A 54 -8.95 -7.62 -7.77
C ALA A 54 -8.36 -8.93 -7.26
N VAL A 55 -8.88 -9.46 -6.15
CA VAL A 55 -8.41 -10.74 -5.57
C VAL A 55 -8.56 -11.88 -6.57
N GLU A 56 -9.66 -11.91 -7.32
CA GLU A 56 -9.89 -12.93 -8.36
C GLU A 56 -8.85 -12.87 -9.48
N GLN A 57 -8.18 -11.73 -9.67
CA GLN A 57 -7.14 -11.51 -10.66
C GLN A 57 -5.73 -11.64 -10.09
N PHE A 58 -5.59 -11.94 -8.81
CA PHE A 58 -4.26 -12.08 -8.21
C PHE A 58 -3.49 -13.25 -8.81
N SER A 59 -2.21 -13.02 -9.04
CA SER A 59 -1.28 -13.96 -9.68
C SER A 59 0.15 -13.59 -9.24
N ALA A 60 1.16 -14.17 -9.87
CA ALA A 60 2.54 -13.75 -9.67
C ALA A 60 2.76 -12.29 -10.04
N ASN A 61 1.94 -11.73 -10.93
CA ASN A 61 2.09 -10.36 -11.45
C ASN A 61 1.29 -9.30 -10.70
N ALA A 62 0.40 -9.68 -9.79
CA ALA A 62 -0.36 -8.75 -8.98
C ALA A 62 -0.86 -9.47 -7.73
N LYS A 63 -0.46 -9.00 -6.56
CA LYS A 63 -0.81 -9.61 -5.27
C LYS A 63 -1.07 -8.55 -4.21
N GLY A 64 -1.83 -8.95 -3.19
CA GLY A 64 -2.03 -8.13 -2.00
C GLY A 64 -1.74 -8.90 -0.73
N TRP A 65 -1.45 -8.15 0.32
CA TRP A 65 -1.17 -8.67 1.66
C TRP A 65 -1.97 -7.88 2.70
N VAL A 66 -2.28 -8.54 3.80
CA VAL A 66 -2.85 -7.92 4.97
C VAL A 66 -1.93 -8.12 6.16
N ALA A 67 -1.88 -7.10 7.02
CA ALA A 67 -1.27 -7.21 8.33
C ALA A 67 -2.39 -7.36 9.36
N GLU A 68 -2.29 -8.34 10.22
CA GLU A 68 -3.27 -8.63 11.26
C GLU A 68 -2.70 -8.43 12.65
N ARG A 69 -3.54 -7.92 13.53
CA ARG A 69 -3.28 -7.85 14.97
C ARG A 69 -4.61 -8.17 15.66
N ASP A 70 -4.61 -9.19 16.54
CA ASP A 70 -5.85 -9.62 17.23
C ASP A 70 -6.98 -9.99 16.28
N ASP A 71 -6.66 -10.72 15.23
CA ASP A 71 -7.59 -11.16 14.17
C ASP A 71 -8.25 -10.02 13.39
N GLU A 72 -7.75 -8.79 13.54
CA GLU A 72 -8.21 -7.64 12.76
C GLU A 72 -7.15 -7.19 11.75
N VAL A 73 -7.60 -6.86 10.55
CA VAL A 73 -6.73 -6.26 9.54
C VAL A 73 -6.41 -4.83 9.95
N VAL A 74 -5.12 -4.54 10.13
CA VAL A 74 -4.63 -3.22 10.53
C VAL A 74 -3.77 -2.56 9.46
N GLY A 75 -3.44 -3.27 8.40
CA GLY A 75 -2.64 -2.73 7.31
C GLY A 75 -2.77 -3.56 6.06
N VAL A 76 -2.43 -2.97 4.93
CA VAL A 76 -2.56 -3.59 3.61
C VAL A 76 -1.41 -3.17 2.70
N ALA A 77 -1.06 -4.05 1.76
CA ALA A 77 -0.13 -3.75 0.67
C ALA A 77 -0.60 -4.42 -0.60
N VAL A 78 -0.36 -3.77 -1.74
CA VAL A 78 -0.66 -4.32 -3.06
C VAL A 78 0.48 -3.97 -3.99
N TYR A 79 0.94 -4.95 -4.78
CA TYR A 79 1.84 -4.67 -5.89
C TYR A 79 1.26 -5.20 -7.20
N ALA A 80 1.71 -4.60 -8.30
CA ALA A 80 1.47 -5.12 -9.64
C ALA A 80 2.72 -4.97 -10.48
N ARG A 81 2.93 -5.89 -11.43
CA ARG A 81 4.01 -5.79 -12.40
C ARG A 81 3.74 -4.58 -13.31
N GLU A 82 4.73 -3.72 -13.46
CA GLU A 82 4.68 -2.54 -14.32
C GLU A 82 5.30 -2.84 -15.69
N SER A 83 6.39 -3.60 -15.70
CA SER A 83 7.11 -4.00 -16.91
C SER A 83 7.77 -5.36 -16.69
N GLU A 84 8.56 -5.84 -17.64
CA GLU A 84 9.30 -7.10 -17.49
C GLU A 84 10.27 -7.08 -16.32
N THR A 85 10.79 -5.92 -15.94
CA THR A 85 11.82 -5.78 -14.91
C THR A 85 11.37 -4.99 -13.67
N THR A 86 10.23 -4.31 -13.73
CA THR A 86 9.81 -3.37 -12.69
C THR A 86 8.45 -3.74 -12.11
N GLY A 87 8.36 -3.72 -10.78
CA GLY A 87 7.11 -3.82 -10.05
C GLY A 87 6.70 -2.48 -9.46
N GLU A 88 5.39 -2.24 -9.35
CA GLU A 88 4.86 -1.05 -8.71
C GLU A 88 4.18 -1.42 -7.39
N LEU A 89 4.60 -0.76 -6.31
CA LEU A 89 3.89 -0.81 -5.04
C LEU A 89 2.71 0.14 -5.14
N ARG A 90 1.51 -0.40 -5.33
CA ARG A 90 0.29 0.38 -5.58
C ARG A 90 -0.41 0.84 -4.31
N ALA A 91 -0.22 0.13 -3.21
CA ALA A 91 -0.80 0.48 -1.93
C ALA A 91 0.10 0.00 -0.81
N LEU A 92 0.27 0.85 0.19
CA LEU A 92 0.87 0.49 1.47
C LEU A 92 0.22 1.41 2.50
N TYR A 93 -0.73 0.89 3.25
CA TYR A 93 -1.52 1.64 4.20
C TYR A 93 -1.60 0.90 5.52
N VAL A 94 -1.34 1.60 6.61
CA VAL A 94 -1.45 1.07 7.96
C VAL A 94 -2.36 1.98 8.77
N ALA A 95 -3.37 1.40 9.42
CA ALA A 95 -4.30 2.14 10.26
C ALA A 95 -3.54 2.88 11.37
N PRO A 96 -3.95 4.11 11.74
CA PRO A 96 -3.18 4.93 12.68
C PRO A 96 -2.89 4.26 14.03
N ASP A 97 -3.80 3.46 14.55
CA ASP A 97 -3.62 2.76 15.83
C ASP A 97 -2.57 1.64 15.78
N ALA A 98 -2.14 1.26 14.57
CA ALA A 98 -1.08 0.28 14.36
C ALA A 98 0.24 0.91 13.92
N TRP A 99 0.33 2.23 13.88
CA TRP A 99 1.60 2.91 13.59
C TRP A 99 2.63 2.61 14.67
N GLY A 100 3.87 2.45 14.28
CA GLY A 100 4.96 2.14 15.22
C GLY A 100 5.05 0.66 15.63
N THR A 101 4.23 -0.22 15.01
CA THR A 101 4.24 -1.66 15.32
C THR A 101 5.18 -2.47 14.42
N GLY A 102 5.74 -1.87 13.38
CA GLY A 102 6.50 -2.58 12.35
C GLY A 102 5.64 -3.14 11.22
N ALA A 103 4.32 -2.88 11.24
CA ALA A 103 3.41 -3.39 10.21
C ALA A 103 3.79 -2.93 8.80
N ALA A 104 4.16 -1.65 8.64
CA ALA A 104 4.53 -1.11 7.34
C ALA A 104 5.78 -1.79 6.77
N GLN A 105 6.83 -1.98 7.58
CA GLN A 105 8.04 -2.68 7.17
C GLN A 105 7.75 -4.12 6.79
N ALA A 106 6.93 -4.82 7.56
CA ALA A 106 6.57 -6.21 7.29
C ALA A 106 5.78 -6.35 6.00
N LEU A 107 4.81 -5.47 5.76
CA LEU A 107 4.03 -5.44 4.52
C LEU A 107 4.92 -5.12 3.31
N LEU A 108 5.76 -4.10 3.44
CA LEU A 108 6.70 -3.73 2.38
C LEU A 108 7.65 -4.88 2.06
N GLY A 109 8.19 -5.54 3.09
CA GLY A 109 9.06 -6.70 2.94
C GLY A 109 8.40 -7.83 2.16
N ALA A 110 7.14 -8.15 2.48
CA ALA A 110 6.40 -9.19 1.78
C ALA A 110 6.21 -8.84 0.29
N ALA A 111 5.87 -7.59 -0.02
CA ALA A 111 5.69 -7.15 -1.40
C ALA A 111 7.01 -7.20 -2.18
N LEU A 112 8.11 -6.73 -1.59
CA LEU A 112 9.43 -6.75 -2.24
C LEU A 112 9.93 -8.17 -2.45
N ASP A 113 9.71 -9.06 -1.50
CA ASP A 113 10.09 -10.48 -1.64
C ASP A 113 9.32 -11.14 -2.79
N ALA A 114 8.02 -10.86 -2.91
CA ALA A 114 7.21 -11.36 -4.02
C ALA A 114 7.71 -10.84 -5.37
N MET A 115 8.10 -9.56 -5.43
CA MET A 115 8.69 -8.97 -6.64
C MET A 115 10.00 -9.69 -7.02
N ARG A 116 10.88 -9.95 -6.04
CA ARG A 116 12.13 -10.68 -6.27
C ARG A 116 11.88 -12.11 -6.77
N GLU A 117 10.95 -12.81 -6.14
CA GLU A 117 10.57 -14.16 -6.54
C GLU A 117 9.99 -14.20 -7.96
N ASN A 118 9.37 -13.11 -8.39
CA ASN A 118 8.82 -12.96 -9.74
C ASN A 118 9.86 -12.42 -10.75
N GLY A 119 11.13 -12.37 -10.39
CA GLY A 119 12.22 -11.97 -11.27
C GLY A 119 12.32 -10.48 -11.55
N LEU A 120 11.67 -9.65 -10.76
CA LEU A 120 11.75 -8.20 -10.93
C LEU A 120 13.04 -7.65 -10.34
N GLU A 121 13.61 -6.66 -11.01
CA GLU A 121 14.91 -6.08 -10.67
C GLU A 121 14.76 -4.75 -9.93
N GLU A 122 13.62 -4.10 -10.08
CA GLU A 122 13.37 -2.77 -9.59
C GLU A 122 11.94 -2.61 -9.13
N ALA A 123 11.72 -1.76 -8.13
CA ALA A 123 10.40 -1.37 -7.67
C ALA A 123 10.21 0.13 -7.78
N LEU A 124 8.98 0.56 -8.08
CA LEU A 124 8.60 1.97 -8.05
C LEU A 124 7.32 2.15 -7.25
N LEU A 125 7.11 3.37 -6.81
CA LEU A 125 5.85 3.79 -6.17
C LEU A 125 5.61 5.29 -6.42
N TRP A 126 4.36 5.69 -6.31
CA TRP A 126 3.96 7.08 -6.33
C TRP A 126 3.44 7.47 -4.95
N VAL A 127 3.86 8.62 -4.46
CA VAL A 127 3.44 9.13 -3.15
C VAL A 127 3.19 10.62 -3.25
N GLY A 128 2.21 11.12 -2.48
CA GLY A 128 1.93 12.55 -2.44
C GLY A 128 3.17 13.35 -2.07
N GLU A 129 3.49 14.37 -2.85
CA GLU A 129 4.62 15.26 -2.58
C GLU A 129 4.55 15.86 -1.19
N ALA A 130 3.34 16.19 -0.73
CA ALA A 130 3.09 16.78 0.58
C ALA A 130 3.01 15.74 1.71
N ASN A 131 3.05 14.44 1.41
CA ASN A 131 2.97 13.39 2.41
C ASN A 131 4.36 13.12 3.02
N ALA A 132 4.80 14.03 3.89
CA ALA A 132 6.14 14.00 4.48
C ALA A 132 6.41 12.71 5.28
N ARG A 133 5.39 12.19 5.99
CA ARG A 133 5.53 10.96 6.79
C ARG A 133 5.85 9.75 5.91
N ALA A 134 5.09 9.55 4.83
CA ALA A 134 5.31 8.44 3.92
C ALA A 134 6.66 8.56 3.21
N ARG A 135 7.00 9.77 2.77
CA ARG A 135 8.27 10.03 2.09
C ARG A 135 9.46 9.70 2.99
N ARG A 136 9.44 10.11 4.25
CA ARG A 136 10.49 9.77 5.23
C ARG A 136 10.59 8.26 5.45
N PHE A 137 9.44 7.57 5.52
CA PHE A 137 9.41 6.12 5.64
C PHE A 137 10.13 5.46 4.46
N TYR A 138 9.77 5.80 3.23
CA TYR A 138 10.39 5.20 2.04
C TYR A 138 11.88 5.52 1.95
N GLU A 139 12.29 6.74 2.27
CA GLU A 139 13.71 7.12 2.27
C GLU A 139 14.51 6.29 3.26
N ARG A 140 13.96 6.04 4.47
CA ARG A 140 14.61 5.16 5.44
C ARG A 140 14.69 3.70 4.97
N GLU A 141 13.73 3.28 4.16
CA GLU A 141 13.69 1.91 3.62
C GLU A 141 14.49 1.76 2.32
N GLY A 142 15.28 2.77 1.94
CA GLY A 142 16.19 2.69 0.81
C GLY A 142 15.64 3.12 -0.53
N TRP A 143 14.52 3.82 -0.54
CA TRP A 143 13.92 4.38 -1.77
C TRP A 143 14.42 5.79 -2.02
N SER A 144 14.49 6.18 -3.30
CA SER A 144 14.91 7.52 -3.72
C SER A 144 13.99 8.06 -4.80
N VAL A 145 13.75 9.37 -4.78
CA VAL A 145 13.02 10.04 -5.87
C VAL A 145 13.82 9.93 -7.17
N ASP A 146 13.12 9.80 -8.30
CA ASP A 146 13.76 9.73 -9.62
C ASP A 146 13.49 10.96 -10.49
N GLY A 147 12.83 11.97 -9.95
CA GLY A 147 12.52 13.22 -10.65
C GLY A 147 11.18 13.23 -11.40
N ALA A 148 10.49 12.10 -11.48
CA ALA A 148 9.17 12.07 -12.11
C ALA A 148 8.10 12.57 -11.14
N GLY A 149 7.13 13.31 -11.69
CA GLY A 149 5.98 13.80 -10.96
C GLY A 149 4.72 13.65 -11.80
N ARG A 150 3.57 13.62 -11.14
CA ARG A 150 2.27 13.57 -11.81
C ARG A 150 1.20 14.22 -10.96
N GLN A 151 0.10 14.62 -11.61
CA GLN A 151 -1.11 15.04 -10.94
C GLN A 151 -1.99 13.80 -10.73
N SER A 152 -2.27 13.47 -9.47
CA SER A 152 -3.18 12.37 -9.15
C SER A 152 -4.61 12.68 -9.58
N THR A 153 -5.38 11.67 -9.95
CA THR A 153 -6.81 11.80 -10.26
C THR A 153 -7.62 12.27 -9.04
N LEU A 154 -7.12 12.03 -7.83
CA LEU A 154 -7.76 12.44 -6.57
C LEU A 154 -7.31 13.82 -6.08
N GLY A 155 -6.40 14.47 -6.82
CA GLY A 155 -6.02 15.85 -6.57
C GLY A 155 -4.58 16.14 -6.12
N PRO A 156 -3.90 15.31 -5.30
CA PRO A 156 -2.55 15.65 -4.88
C PRO A 156 -1.53 15.47 -5.99
N VAL A 157 -0.53 16.34 -6.01
CA VAL A 157 0.67 16.13 -6.83
C VAL A 157 1.44 14.97 -6.19
N GLU A 158 1.91 14.04 -7.02
CA GLU A 158 2.67 12.88 -6.57
C GLU A 158 4.08 12.90 -7.15
N VAL A 159 5.03 12.36 -6.39
CA VAL A 159 6.42 12.14 -6.82
C VAL A 159 6.68 10.63 -6.86
N ARG A 160 7.58 10.21 -7.73
CA ARG A 160 7.92 8.80 -7.90
C ARG A 160 9.21 8.46 -7.15
N TYR A 161 9.15 7.35 -6.43
CA TYR A 161 10.29 6.74 -5.76
C TYR A 161 10.64 5.43 -6.44
N ARG A 162 11.93 5.12 -6.47
CA ARG A 162 12.45 3.85 -6.98
C ARG A 162 13.39 3.20 -5.99
N ARG A 163 13.47 1.88 -6.10
CA ARG A 163 14.39 1.07 -5.32
C ARG A 163 14.85 -0.14 -6.15
N THR A 164 16.14 -0.43 -6.10
CA THR A 164 16.71 -1.66 -6.67
C THR A 164 16.36 -2.84 -5.76
N LEU A 165 16.05 -4.00 -6.37
CA LEU A 165 15.63 -5.21 -5.65
C LEU A 165 16.77 -6.22 -5.44
N SER A 166 17.97 -5.89 -5.84
CA SER A 166 19.16 -6.74 -5.66
C SER A 166 19.53 -6.90 -4.20
#